data_c07b88ef580ff197fe6be4dd951c6f3a
#
_entry.id   c07b88ef580ff197fe6be4dd951c6f3a
#
_cell.length_a   1.000
_cell.length_b   1.000
_cell.length_c   1.000
_cell.angle_alpha   90.00
_cell.angle_beta   90.00
_cell.angle_gamma   90.00
#
_symmetry.space_group_name_H-M   'P 1'
#
loop_
_entity.id
_entity.type
_entity.pdbx_description
1 polymer ?
#
loop_
_entity_poly.entity_id
_entity_poly.type
_entity_poly.pdbx_seq_one_letter_code
_entity_poly.pdbx_strand_id
1 'polypeptide(L)'
;VLRHANEIEASSQLKNVRYEIRGTLARRAHELERQGYEIIQLNIGNPGLFGLRTPETMRLAMIENLPSAEAYCNQKGIFPAREAVVMQQQARGVEGVDADHVFMGNGVSELIDLTLRGLLNPGDEVLIPSPDYPLWTAATVLNGGKAVYYPCPESQGFDPDPDAIEKLITPRTRALVIINPNNPTGAVYSRERLTALARLAERHNLVVMSDEIYDQMLYDGAEFVPMATLCRDTLCATFSGLSKVYRACGYRVGWVSFSGAVDRSERYMSALDLLAALRLCSNVPGQWAVQTALGGFQSIGKLCSPGGRLYQSRAAVINGVAQSRFLNLVTPRGAMYAFIGVDKQKLPGFDDEAFAMELLEQQHVLVAPGSSFNTPYRDHFRITTLPDEAKLGEVFQRIEHVLEQIADRPPRLETA
;
A
#
# COMPACT_ATOMS: atom_id res chain seq x y z
N VAL A 1 -21.18 6.72 37.23
CA VAL A 1 -20.12 7.62 36.73
C VAL A 1 -20.81 8.62 35.84
N LEU A 2 -21.00 9.87 36.32
CA LEU A 2 -21.53 10.96 35.49
C LEU A 2 -20.49 11.25 34.39
N ARG A 3 -20.84 10.96 33.14
CA ARG A 3 -20.07 11.46 31.98
C ARG A 3 -20.13 12.99 32.06
N HIS A 4 -18.98 13.65 31.95
CA HIS A 4 -18.93 15.10 31.84
C HIS A 4 -19.80 15.51 30.65
N ALA A 5 -20.79 16.37 30.88
CA ALA A 5 -21.86 16.68 29.94
C ALA A 5 -21.42 17.42 28.66
N ASN A 6 -20.12 17.68 28.45
CA ASN A 6 -19.58 18.55 27.41
C ASN A 6 -18.51 17.92 26.51
N GLU A 7 -18.09 16.68 26.71
CA GLU A 7 -17.07 16.05 25.86
C GLU A 7 -17.63 14.80 25.17
N ILE A 8 -17.57 14.80 23.84
CA ILE A 8 -17.92 13.64 23.00
C ILE A 8 -16.62 12.85 22.76
N GLU A 9 -16.50 11.73 23.45
CA GLU A 9 -15.33 10.86 23.29
C GLU A 9 -15.40 10.03 22.00
N ALA A 10 -14.25 9.92 21.32
CA ALA A 10 -14.11 8.99 20.20
C ALA A 10 -14.07 7.53 20.68
N SER A 11 -14.33 6.58 19.76
CA SER A 11 -14.21 5.15 20.06
C SER A 11 -12.83 4.80 20.58
N SER A 12 -12.79 4.01 21.65
CA SER A 12 -11.53 3.57 22.27
C SER A 12 -10.67 2.71 21.33
N GLN A 13 -11.26 2.04 20.34
CA GLN A 13 -10.54 1.26 19.33
C GLN A 13 -9.59 2.14 18.51
N LEU A 14 -9.93 3.42 18.29
CA LEU A 14 -9.09 4.36 17.55
C LEU A 14 -7.76 4.67 18.23
N LYS A 15 -7.64 4.46 19.55
CA LYS A 15 -6.39 4.63 20.29
C LYS A 15 -5.29 3.67 19.82
N ASN A 16 -5.66 2.54 19.24
CA ASN A 16 -4.75 1.51 18.76
C ASN A 16 -4.48 1.61 17.26
N VAL A 17 -5.05 2.62 16.58
CA VAL A 17 -4.87 2.86 15.14
C VAL A 17 -3.84 3.96 14.95
N ARG A 18 -2.69 3.62 14.37
CA ARG A 18 -1.67 4.59 13.92
C ARG A 18 -1.77 4.74 12.41
N TYR A 19 -2.06 5.94 11.95
CA TYR A 19 -2.10 6.28 10.52
C TYR A 19 -1.47 7.66 10.32
N GLU A 20 -0.17 7.76 10.62
CA GLU A 20 0.59 9.02 10.64
C GLU A 20 0.73 9.68 9.26
N ILE A 21 0.42 8.97 8.17
CA ILE A 21 0.40 9.56 6.81
C ILE A 21 -0.47 10.83 6.74
N ARG A 22 -1.45 10.97 7.66
CA ARG A 22 -2.31 12.15 7.83
C ARG A 22 -2.33 12.68 9.28
N GLY A 23 -1.31 12.37 10.05
CA GLY A 23 -1.17 12.76 11.45
C GLY A 23 -0.63 14.17 11.67
N THR A 24 0.23 14.30 12.66
CA THR A 24 0.79 15.59 13.11
C THR A 24 1.61 16.29 12.01
N LEU A 25 2.42 15.53 11.26
CA LEU A 25 3.21 16.05 10.15
C LEU A 25 2.33 16.65 9.04
N ALA A 26 1.24 15.97 8.67
CA ALA A 26 0.33 16.47 7.64
C ALA A 26 -0.41 17.74 8.07
N ARG A 27 -0.80 17.84 9.36
CA ARG A 27 -1.39 19.07 9.90
C ARG A 27 -0.39 20.23 9.86
N ARG A 28 0.86 19.97 10.26
CA ARG A 28 1.92 20.97 10.24
C ARG A 28 2.24 21.45 8.83
N ALA A 29 2.32 20.52 7.87
CA ALA A 29 2.49 20.86 6.46
C ALA A 29 1.38 21.81 5.96
N HIS A 30 0.12 21.50 6.29
CA HIS A 30 -1.01 22.35 5.92
C HIS A 30 -0.97 23.74 6.58
N GLU A 31 -0.46 23.85 7.81
CA GLU A 31 -0.24 25.16 8.45
C GLU A 31 0.82 25.98 7.72
N LEU A 32 1.92 25.36 7.32
CA LEU A 32 2.98 26.00 6.54
C LEU A 32 2.48 26.45 5.15
N GLU A 33 1.69 25.60 4.46
CA GLU A 33 1.05 25.96 3.20
C GLU A 33 0.15 27.20 3.34
N ARG A 34 -0.62 27.31 4.43
CA ARG A 34 -1.44 28.50 4.72
C ARG A 34 -0.60 29.76 5.02
N GLN A 35 0.64 29.59 5.44
CA GLN A 35 1.61 30.67 5.60
C GLN A 35 2.32 31.09 4.29
N GLY A 36 2.04 30.37 3.19
CA GLY A 36 2.57 30.64 1.86
C GLY A 36 3.80 29.83 1.46
N TYR A 37 4.20 28.85 2.25
CA TYR A 37 5.30 27.95 1.88
C TYR A 37 4.84 26.86 0.91
N GLU A 38 5.66 26.57 -0.08
CA GLU A 38 5.47 25.43 -0.98
C GLU A 38 6.07 24.16 -0.34
N ILE A 39 5.25 23.16 -0.09
CA ILE A 39 5.67 21.89 0.51
C ILE A 39 5.86 20.82 -0.56
N ILE A 40 7.05 20.22 -0.61
CA ILE A 40 7.33 19.06 -1.47
C ILE A 40 6.80 17.82 -0.76
N GLN A 41 5.64 17.32 -1.20
CA GLN A 41 4.94 16.23 -0.54
C GLN A 41 5.41 14.86 -1.06
N LEU A 42 6.30 14.17 -0.34
CA LEU A 42 6.82 12.85 -0.66
C LEU A 42 6.25 11.72 0.21
N ASN A 43 5.35 12.07 1.13
CA ASN A 43 4.75 11.13 2.08
C ASN A 43 3.62 10.28 1.49
N ILE A 44 3.03 10.66 0.36
CA ILE A 44 1.91 9.95 -0.28
C ILE A 44 2.22 9.69 -1.76
N GLY A 45 2.00 8.45 -2.20
CA GLY A 45 2.07 8.06 -3.62
C GLY A 45 0.85 8.57 -4.39
N ASN A 46 0.88 9.82 -4.84
CA ASN A 46 -0.17 10.46 -5.63
C ASN A 46 0.39 10.94 -6.98
N PRO A 47 0.40 10.08 -8.03
CA PRO A 47 1.02 10.39 -9.32
C PRO A 47 0.51 11.69 -9.97
N GLY A 48 -0.76 12.01 -9.79
CA GLY A 48 -1.38 13.20 -10.38
C GLY A 48 -0.76 14.52 -9.93
N LEU A 49 -0.25 14.60 -8.70
CA LEU A 49 0.43 15.79 -8.17
C LEU A 49 1.79 16.05 -8.86
N PHE A 50 2.36 15.04 -9.49
CA PHE A 50 3.66 15.10 -10.15
C PHE A 50 3.54 15.06 -11.68
N GLY A 51 2.36 15.41 -12.23
CA GLY A 51 2.13 15.47 -13.67
C GLY A 51 1.96 14.12 -14.37
N LEU A 52 1.94 13.02 -13.62
CA LEU A 52 1.69 11.68 -14.14
C LEU A 52 0.18 11.45 -14.27
N ARG A 53 -0.37 11.82 -15.41
CA ARG A 53 -1.81 11.80 -15.66
C ARG A 53 -2.35 10.40 -15.93
N THR A 54 -3.62 10.20 -15.58
CA THR A 54 -4.43 9.05 -16.02
C THR A 54 -4.49 8.96 -17.54
N PRO A 55 -4.45 7.76 -18.14
CA PRO A 55 -4.68 7.60 -19.57
C PRO A 55 -6.00 8.26 -20.02
N GLU A 56 -5.95 9.01 -21.12
CA GLU A 56 -7.10 9.78 -21.59
C GLU A 56 -8.29 8.89 -21.96
N THR A 57 -8.03 7.72 -22.52
CA THR A 57 -9.06 6.74 -22.87
C THR A 57 -9.92 6.34 -21.69
N MET A 58 -9.36 6.25 -20.49
CA MET A 58 -10.12 5.97 -19.26
C MET A 58 -11.04 7.14 -18.89
N ARG A 59 -10.55 8.37 -19.04
CA ARG A 59 -11.36 9.58 -18.79
C ARG A 59 -12.52 9.66 -19.76
N LEU A 60 -12.28 9.40 -21.04
CA LEU A 60 -13.32 9.40 -22.09
C LEU A 60 -14.36 8.30 -21.83
N ALA A 61 -13.94 7.09 -21.46
CA ALA A 61 -14.86 6.00 -21.13
C ALA A 61 -15.81 6.39 -19.99
N MET A 62 -15.33 7.11 -18.97
CA MET A 62 -16.21 7.62 -17.91
C MET A 62 -17.20 8.66 -18.43
N ILE A 63 -16.74 9.64 -19.22
CA ILE A 63 -17.58 10.72 -19.75
C ILE A 63 -18.70 10.16 -20.62
N GLU A 64 -18.36 9.24 -21.53
CA GLU A 64 -19.32 8.62 -22.46
C GLU A 64 -20.39 7.80 -21.73
N ASN A 65 -20.06 7.21 -20.58
CA ASN A 65 -20.96 6.37 -19.81
C ASN A 65 -21.63 7.07 -18.61
N LEU A 66 -21.42 8.37 -18.41
CA LEU A 66 -22.06 9.12 -17.32
C LEU A 66 -23.60 8.97 -17.31
N PRO A 67 -24.31 9.02 -18.46
CA PRO A 67 -25.78 8.82 -18.46
C PRO A 67 -26.21 7.44 -17.96
N SER A 68 -25.35 6.43 -18.09
CA SER A 68 -25.61 5.06 -17.61
C SER A 68 -25.18 4.85 -16.14
N ALA A 69 -24.61 5.89 -15.51
CA ALA A 69 -24.06 5.82 -14.17
C ALA A 69 -24.91 6.53 -13.10
N GLU A 70 -26.12 6.99 -13.45
CA GLU A 70 -27.01 7.71 -12.55
C GLU A 70 -27.72 6.79 -11.53
N ALA A 71 -27.97 5.54 -11.92
CA ALA A 71 -28.64 4.56 -11.08
C ALA A 71 -27.64 3.75 -10.25
N TYR A 72 -28.13 3.17 -9.13
CA TYR A 72 -27.37 2.12 -8.43
C TYR A 72 -27.14 0.94 -9.36
N CYS A 73 -25.96 0.33 -9.24
CA CYS A 73 -25.66 -0.93 -9.91
C CYS A 73 -25.76 -2.11 -8.94
N ASN A 74 -25.41 -3.31 -9.42
CA ASN A 74 -25.25 -4.48 -8.56
C ASN A 74 -24.26 -4.19 -7.43
N GLN A 75 -24.52 -4.72 -6.23
CA GLN A 75 -23.66 -4.51 -5.05
C GLN A 75 -22.19 -4.94 -5.25
N LYS A 76 -21.95 -5.94 -6.11
CA LYS A 76 -20.61 -6.39 -6.51
C LYS A 76 -19.96 -5.46 -7.54
N GLY A 77 -20.71 -4.59 -8.21
CA GLY A 77 -20.27 -3.69 -9.28
C GLY A 77 -20.87 -4.02 -10.64
N ILE A 78 -20.68 -3.11 -11.61
CA ILE A 78 -21.18 -3.32 -12.99
C ILE A 78 -20.52 -4.55 -13.61
N PHE A 79 -21.29 -5.31 -14.40
CA PHE A 79 -20.81 -6.55 -15.01
C PHE A 79 -19.57 -6.34 -15.92
N PRO A 80 -19.52 -5.32 -16.81
CA PRO A 80 -18.35 -5.09 -17.65
C PRO A 80 -17.03 -4.88 -16.89
N ALA A 81 -17.10 -4.21 -15.72
CA ALA A 81 -15.92 -4.02 -14.87
C ALA A 81 -15.46 -5.33 -14.24
N ARG A 82 -16.39 -6.12 -13.71
CA ARG A 82 -16.09 -7.43 -13.10
C ARG A 82 -15.56 -8.42 -14.13
N GLU A 83 -16.17 -8.48 -15.31
CA GLU A 83 -15.73 -9.31 -16.43
C GLU A 83 -14.31 -8.94 -16.89
N ALA A 84 -13.99 -7.65 -17.00
CA ALA A 84 -12.64 -7.19 -17.34
C ALA A 84 -11.59 -7.66 -16.32
N VAL A 85 -11.93 -7.68 -15.04
CA VAL A 85 -11.06 -8.23 -13.98
C VAL A 85 -10.85 -9.73 -14.19
N VAL A 86 -11.92 -10.49 -14.46
CA VAL A 86 -11.83 -11.94 -14.74
C VAL A 86 -10.90 -12.19 -15.93
N MET A 87 -11.10 -11.48 -17.04
CA MET A 87 -10.26 -11.61 -18.24
C MET A 87 -8.78 -11.30 -17.94
N GLN A 88 -8.50 -10.28 -17.14
CA GLN A 88 -7.14 -9.97 -16.72
C GLN A 88 -6.54 -11.10 -15.88
N GLN A 89 -7.27 -11.65 -14.91
CA GLN A 89 -6.80 -12.75 -14.06
C GLN A 89 -6.54 -14.00 -14.89
N GLN A 90 -7.43 -14.36 -15.81
CA GLN A 90 -7.25 -15.49 -16.72
C GLN A 90 -6.03 -15.31 -17.64
N ALA A 91 -5.82 -14.11 -18.18
CA ALA A 91 -4.64 -13.79 -19.00
C ALA A 91 -3.32 -13.92 -18.21
N ARG A 92 -3.38 -13.82 -16.88
CA ARG A 92 -2.25 -14.02 -15.95
C ARG A 92 -2.10 -15.48 -15.49
N GLY A 93 -2.95 -16.38 -15.97
CA GLY A 93 -2.91 -17.79 -15.62
C GLY A 93 -3.63 -18.16 -14.33
N VAL A 94 -4.50 -17.28 -13.80
CA VAL A 94 -5.35 -17.60 -12.65
C VAL A 94 -6.53 -18.43 -13.13
N GLU A 95 -6.71 -19.61 -12.51
CA GLU A 95 -7.81 -20.52 -12.80
C GLU A 95 -8.98 -20.30 -11.81
N GLY A 96 -10.20 -20.68 -12.23
CA GLY A 96 -11.38 -20.73 -11.36
C GLY A 96 -11.92 -19.36 -10.91
N VAL A 97 -11.51 -18.27 -11.54
CA VAL A 97 -12.06 -16.94 -11.28
C VAL A 97 -13.22 -16.65 -12.23
N ASP A 98 -14.33 -16.15 -11.68
CA ASP A 98 -15.49 -15.69 -12.44
C ASP A 98 -16.02 -14.35 -11.91
N ALA A 99 -16.98 -13.75 -12.62
CA ALA A 99 -17.53 -12.44 -12.28
C ALA A 99 -18.31 -12.41 -10.95
N ASP A 100 -18.81 -13.55 -10.47
CA ASP A 100 -19.52 -13.62 -9.18
C ASP A 100 -18.56 -13.62 -7.98
N HIS A 101 -17.29 -13.88 -8.23
CA HIS A 101 -16.23 -13.81 -7.24
C HIS A 101 -15.40 -12.51 -7.32
N VAL A 102 -15.91 -11.48 -8.03
CA VAL A 102 -15.29 -10.15 -8.11
C VAL A 102 -16.17 -9.10 -7.46
N PHE A 103 -15.59 -8.31 -6.55
CA PHE A 103 -16.26 -7.18 -5.90
C PHE A 103 -15.51 -5.88 -6.24
N MET A 104 -16.27 -4.90 -6.77
CA MET A 104 -15.77 -3.54 -7.00
C MET A 104 -15.94 -2.71 -5.73
N GLY A 105 -14.99 -1.83 -5.45
CA GLY A 105 -15.02 -0.97 -4.26
C GLY A 105 -14.56 0.45 -4.53
N ASN A 106 -14.82 1.34 -3.58
CA ASN A 106 -14.37 2.74 -3.60
C ASN A 106 -12.85 2.82 -3.30
N GLY A 107 -12.05 2.17 -4.14
CA GLY A 107 -10.65 1.88 -3.97
C GLY A 107 -10.41 0.61 -3.14
N VAL A 108 -9.19 0.11 -3.18
CA VAL A 108 -8.76 -1.08 -2.41
C VAL A 108 -8.99 -0.89 -0.91
N SER A 109 -8.92 0.33 -0.41
CA SER A 109 -9.10 0.63 1.01
C SER A 109 -10.45 0.21 1.57
N GLU A 110 -11.55 0.40 0.81
CA GLU A 110 -12.87 -0.09 1.21
C GLU A 110 -12.93 -1.61 1.21
N LEU A 111 -12.30 -2.24 0.23
CA LEU A 111 -12.32 -3.69 0.08
C LEU A 111 -11.50 -4.41 1.17
N ILE A 112 -10.40 -3.82 1.61
CA ILE A 112 -9.62 -4.30 2.76
C ILE A 112 -10.52 -4.32 4.01
N ASP A 113 -11.21 -3.22 4.31
CA ASP A 113 -12.12 -3.16 5.47
C ASP A 113 -13.27 -4.17 5.32
N LEU A 114 -13.90 -4.23 4.16
CA LEU A 114 -15.04 -5.09 3.89
C LEU A 114 -14.68 -6.58 4.01
N THR A 115 -13.53 -6.99 3.46
CA THR A 115 -13.07 -8.39 3.51
C THR A 115 -12.69 -8.82 4.92
N LEU A 116 -12.01 -7.97 5.68
CA LEU A 116 -11.66 -8.24 7.07
C LEU A 116 -12.89 -8.25 7.97
N ARG A 117 -13.85 -7.35 7.75
CA ARG A 117 -15.13 -7.31 8.48
C ARG A 117 -15.94 -8.59 8.28
N GLY A 118 -15.94 -9.15 7.06
CA GLY A 118 -16.60 -10.41 6.77
C GLY A 118 -15.90 -11.64 7.33
N LEU A 119 -14.59 -11.56 7.62
CA LEU A 119 -13.77 -12.68 8.03
C LEU A 119 -13.55 -12.79 9.55
N LEU A 120 -13.38 -11.64 10.24
CA LEU A 120 -12.86 -11.60 11.60
C LEU A 120 -13.95 -11.61 12.65
N ASN A 121 -13.71 -12.40 13.71
CA ASN A 121 -14.36 -12.28 14.99
C ASN A 121 -13.44 -11.58 16.00
N PRO A 122 -13.95 -11.07 17.14
CA PRO A 122 -13.12 -10.47 18.16
C PRO A 122 -11.99 -11.39 18.62
N GLY A 123 -10.74 -10.91 18.48
CA GLY A 123 -9.54 -11.63 18.88
C GLY A 123 -8.98 -12.59 17.82
N ASP A 124 -9.59 -12.71 16.63
CA ASP A 124 -8.97 -13.37 15.50
C ASP A 124 -7.69 -12.62 15.08
N GLU A 125 -6.72 -13.35 14.55
CA GLU A 125 -5.40 -12.81 14.22
C GLU A 125 -5.21 -12.73 12.70
N VAL A 126 -4.53 -11.67 12.25
CA VAL A 126 -4.12 -11.48 10.86
C VAL A 126 -2.61 -11.30 10.82
N LEU A 127 -1.91 -12.13 10.05
CA LEU A 127 -0.48 -12.00 9.81
C LEU A 127 -0.24 -10.90 8.78
N ILE A 128 0.53 -9.88 9.17
CA ILE A 128 0.79 -8.67 8.37
C ILE A 128 2.30 -8.48 8.27
N PRO A 129 2.86 -8.10 7.09
CA PRO A 129 4.30 -7.85 6.97
C PRO A 129 4.73 -6.67 7.85
N SER A 130 5.97 -6.68 8.27
CA SER A 130 6.61 -5.52 8.94
C SER A 130 7.96 -5.26 8.25
N PRO A 131 8.09 -4.11 7.53
CA PRO A 131 7.15 -2.98 7.37
C PRO A 131 5.88 -3.31 6.57
N ASP A 132 4.74 -2.62 6.89
CA ASP A 132 3.46 -2.80 6.20
C ASP A 132 2.90 -1.51 5.57
N TYR A 133 1.81 -1.65 4.83
CA TYR A 133 0.91 -0.53 4.55
C TYR A 133 -0.09 -0.41 5.71
N PRO A 134 -0.05 0.69 6.51
CA PRO A 134 -0.72 0.77 7.83
C PRO A 134 -2.23 0.55 7.83
N LEU A 135 -2.88 0.64 6.65
CA LEU A 135 -4.31 0.39 6.53
C LEU A 135 -4.67 -1.06 6.87
N TRP A 136 -3.80 -2.03 6.55
CA TRP A 136 -4.05 -3.44 6.89
C TRP A 136 -4.17 -3.64 8.39
N THR A 137 -3.24 -3.05 9.15
CA THR A 137 -3.29 -3.02 10.62
C THR A 137 -4.53 -2.28 11.14
N ALA A 138 -4.80 -1.08 10.62
CA ALA A 138 -5.93 -0.27 11.05
C ALA A 138 -7.27 -0.98 10.82
N ALA A 139 -7.48 -1.55 9.64
CA ALA A 139 -8.70 -2.28 9.31
C ALA A 139 -8.84 -3.57 10.14
N THR A 140 -7.74 -4.29 10.41
CA THR A 140 -7.75 -5.45 11.30
C THR A 140 -8.23 -5.09 12.70
N VAL A 141 -7.65 -4.04 13.31
CA VAL A 141 -7.99 -3.59 14.67
C VAL A 141 -9.42 -3.06 14.74
N LEU A 142 -9.84 -2.25 13.77
CA LEU A 142 -11.19 -1.67 13.74
C LEU A 142 -12.29 -2.72 13.54
N ASN A 143 -11.96 -3.87 12.95
CA ASN A 143 -12.86 -5.01 12.81
C ASN A 143 -12.70 -6.05 13.95
N GLY A 144 -12.07 -5.66 15.07
CA GLY A 144 -11.98 -6.48 16.28
C GLY A 144 -10.86 -7.52 16.26
N GLY A 145 -10.08 -7.59 15.18
CA GLY A 145 -8.95 -8.51 15.06
C GLY A 145 -7.67 -7.97 15.71
N LYS A 146 -6.66 -8.82 15.75
CA LYS A 146 -5.32 -8.52 16.22
C LYS A 146 -4.32 -8.63 15.08
N ALA A 147 -3.59 -7.57 14.80
CA ALA A 147 -2.47 -7.58 13.88
C ALA A 147 -1.28 -8.32 14.51
N VAL A 148 -0.75 -9.33 13.82
CA VAL A 148 0.45 -10.07 14.20
C VAL A 148 1.50 -9.85 13.11
N TYR A 149 2.58 -9.16 13.45
CA TYR A 149 3.57 -8.78 12.46
C TYR A 149 4.60 -9.86 12.24
N TYR A 150 4.79 -10.22 10.97
CA TYR A 150 5.92 -11.06 10.57
C TYR A 150 7.06 -10.19 10.00
N PRO A 151 8.32 -10.51 10.36
CA PRO A 151 9.44 -9.68 9.96
C PRO A 151 9.77 -9.85 8.48
N CYS A 152 10.04 -8.72 7.81
CA CYS A 152 10.70 -8.64 6.52
C CYS A 152 12.00 -7.83 6.71
N PRO A 153 13.12 -8.46 7.10
CA PRO A 153 14.31 -7.75 7.52
C PRO A 153 15.05 -7.10 6.34
N GLU A 154 15.60 -5.91 6.56
CA GLU A 154 16.40 -5.19 5.56
C GLU A 154 17.60 -6.01 5.07
N SER A 155 18.27 -6.72 5.99
CA SER A 155 19.40 -7.58 5.67
C SER A 155 19.08 -8.72 4.69
N GLN A 156 17.81 -9.03 4.49
CA GLN A 156 17.30 -10.00 3.52
C GLN A 156 16.57 -9.33 2.34
N GLY A 157 16.78 -8.03 2.13
CA GLY A 157 16.12 -7.28 1.06
C GLY A 157 14.62 -7.07 1.29
N PHE A 158 14.18 -7.09 2.54
CA PHE A 158 12.77 -7.03 2.96
C PHE A 158 11.92 -8.23 2.51
N ASP A 159 12.54 -9.36 2.22
CA ASP A 159 11.83 -10.60 1.90
C ASP A 159 11.24 -11.23 3.17
N PRO A 160 9.99 -11.77 3.12
CA PRO A 160 9.40 -12.50 4.23
C PRO A 160 10.04 -13.88 4.39
N ASP A 161 10.23 -14.32 5.63
CA ASP A 161 10.73 -15.66 5.95
C ASP A 161 9.55 -16.59 6.33
N PRO A 162 9.19 -17.61 5.50
CA PRO A 162 8.10 -18.53 5.79
C PRO A 162 8.25 -19.28 7.11
N ASP A 163 9.48 -19.66 7.50
CA ASP A 163 9.73 -20.37 8.74
C ASP A 163 9.52 -19.50 9.99
N ALA A 164 9.85 -18.19 9.86
CA ALA A 164 9.56 -17.22 10.90
C ALA A 164 8.05 -16.95 11.00
N ILE A 165 7.34 -16.90 9.87
CA ILE A 165 5.90 -16.70 9.80
C ILE A 165 5.16 -17.90 10.44
N GLU A 166 5.58 -19.13 10.15
CA GLU A 166 4.93 -20.34 10.67
C GLU A 166 4.91 -20.37 12.20
N LYS A 167 5.96 -19.88 12.86
CA LYS A 167 6.05 -19.79 14.32
C LYS A 167 5.07 -18.80 14.96
N LEU A 168 4.51 -17.87 14.17
CA LEU A 168 3.53 -16.88 14.62
C LEU A 168 2.09 -17.37 14.49
N ILE A 169 1.86 -18.48 13.80
CA ILE A 169 0.53 -19.02 13.55
C ILE A 169 -0.03 -19.63 14.83
N THR A 170 -1.26 -19.26 15.15
CA THR A 170 -2.04 -19.79 16.27
C THR A 170 -3.40 -20.31 15.77
N PRO A 171 -4.18 -21.01 16.59
CA PRO A 171 -5.55 -21.40 16.22
C PRO A 171 -6.50 -20.24 15.96
N ARG A 172 -6.10 -19.00 16.28
CA ARG A 172 -6.86 -17.77 15.99
C ARG A 172 -6.44 -17.09 14.70
N THR A 173 -5.36 -17.52 14.08
CA THR A 173 -4.87 -16.93 12.82
C THR A 173 -5.84 -17.26 11.69
N ARG A 174 -6.34 -16.22 11.00
CA ARG A 174 -7.34 -16.34 9.94
C ARG A 174 -6.82 -16.00 8.55
N ALA A 175 -5.87 -15.08 8.46
CA ALA A 175 -5.38 -14.59 7.18
C ALA A 175 -3.88 -14.30 7.21
N LEU A 176 -3.28 -14.39 6.01
CA LEU A 176 -1.93 -13.96 5.70
C LEU A 176 -2.00 -12.85 4.65
N VAL A 177 -1.58 -11.64 5.02
CA VAL A 177 -1.47 -10.49 4.11
C VAL A 177 -0.12 -10.52 3.40
N ILE A 178 -0.13 -10.36 2.08
CA ILE A 178 1.06 -10.24 1.24
C ILE A 178 0.90 -8.96 0.43
N ILE A 179 1.90 -8.07 0.46
CA ILE A 179 1.92 -6.81 -0.31
C ILE A 179 3.05 -6.92 -1.31
N ASN A 180 2.74 -7.15 -2.59
CA ASN A 180 3.75 -7.41 -3.62
C ASN A 180 3.38 -6.79 -4.97
N PRO A 181 4.17 -5.87 -5.53
CA PRO A 181 5.35 -5.20 -4.94
C PRO A 181 5.03 -4.44 -3.66
N ASN A 182 5.99 -4.38 -2.73
CA ASN A 182 5.76 -3.93 -1.38
C ASN A 182 5.73 -2.39 -1.24
N ASN A 183 4.81 -1.91 -0.44
CA ASN A 183 4.81 -0.58 0.15
C ASN A 183 5.04 -0.75 1.68
N PRO A 184 6.13 -0.24 2.25
CA PRO A 184 6.94 0.91 1.80
C PRO A 184 8.24 0.58 1.06
N THR A 185 8.68 -0.67 1.00
CA THR A 185 10.07 -1.03 0.69
C THR A 185 10.41 -1.07 -0.80
N GLY A 186 9.42 -1.28 -1.67
CA GLY A 186 9.64 -1.53 -3.09
C GLY A 186 10.19 -2.92 -3.39
N ALA A 187 10.20 -3.84 -2.42
CA ALA A 187 10.59 -5.23 -2.63
C ALA A 187 9.61 -5.93 -3.59
N VAL A 188 10.15 -6.83 -4.40
CA VAL A 188 9.37 -7.72 -5.29
C VAL A 188 9.77 -9.15 -4.96
N TYR A 189 8.81 -9.92 -4.44
CA TYR A 189 9.08 -11.25 -3.93
C TYR A 189 9.22 -12.27 -5.06
N SER A 190 10.18 -13.19 -4.92
CA SER A 190 10.43 -14.23 -5.90
C SER A 190 9.30 -15.27 -5.94
N ARG A 191 9.15 -15.95 -7.09
CA ARG A 191 8.22 -17.09 -7.23
C ARG A 191 8.43 -18.15 -6.17
N GLU A 192 9.68 -18.46 -5.85
CA GLU A 192 10.02 -19.44 -4.81
C GLU A 192 9.46 -18.99 -3.44
N ARG A 193 9.70 -17.75 -3.07
CA ARG A 193 9.22 -17.18 -1.81
C ARG A 193 7.68 -17.19 -1.73
N LEU A 194 7.02 -16.71 -2.77
CA LEU A 194 5.56 -16.70 -2.84
C LEU A 194 4.96 -18.11 -2.82
N THR A 195 5.62 -19.10 -3.49
CA THR A 195 5.19 -20.49 -3.44
C THR A 195 5.28 -21.06 -2.02
N ALA A 196 6.35 -20.75 -1.28
CA ALA A 196 6.48 -21.17 0.10
C ALA A 196 5.39 -20.57 0.99
N LEU A 197 5.03 -19.30 0.80
CA LEU A 197 3.94 -18.63 1.50
C LEU A 197 2.56 -19.23 1.15
N ALA A 198 2.31 -19.55 -0.12
CA ALA A 198 1.08 -20.22 -0.55
C ALA A 198 0.92 -21.57 0.17
N ARG A 199 1.96 -22.40 0.15
CA ARG A 199 1.96 -23.70 0.83
C ARG A 199 1.78 -23.58 2.34
N LEU A 200 2.37 -22.55 2.96
CA LEU A 200 2.17 -22.26 4.37
C LEU A 200 0.69 -21.97 4.66
N ALA A 201 0.08 -21.07 3.87
CA ALA A 201 -1.33 -20.73 4.01
C ALA A 201 -2.25 -21.95 3.81
N GLU A 202 -1.94 -22.80 2.83
CA GLU A 202 -2.67 -24.04 2.58
C GLU A 202 -2.61 -25.02 3.77
N ARG A 203 -1.41 -25.27 4.33
CA ARG A 203 -1.24 -26.16 5.49
C ARG A 203 -2.03 -25.71 6.72
N HIS A 204 -2.17 -24.40 6.91
CA HIS A 204 -2.83 -23.81 8.06
C HIS A 204 -4.24 -23.27 7.78
N ASN A 205 -4.78 -23.53 6.57
CA ASN A 205 -6.11 -23.08 6.13
C ASN A 205 -6.32 -21.56 6.32
N LEU A 206 -5.32 -20.76 5.98
CA LEU A 206 -5.36 -19.30 6.07
C LEU A 206 -5.90 -18.71 4.77
N VAL A 207 -6.72 -17.66 4.86
CA VAL A 207 -7.05 -16.83 3.69
C VAL A 207 -5.82 -16.01 3.31
N VAL A 208 -5.38 -16.11 2.05
CA VAL A 208 -4.33 -15.27 1.51
C VAL A 208 -4.96 -13.95 1.02
N MET A 209 -4.50 -12.82 1.55
CA MET A 209 -4.90 -11.48 1.14
C MET A 209 -3.73 -10.82 0.41
N SER A 210 -3.75 -10.88 -0.93
CA SER A 210 -2.67 -10.38 -1.79
C SER A 210 -2.98 -8.98 -2.31
N ASP A 211 -2.27 -7.98 -1.79
CA ASP A 211 -2.33 -6.60 -2.27
C ASP A 211 -1.35 -6.43 -3.44
N GLU A 212 -1.89 -6.39 -4.65
CA GLU A 212 -1.16 -6.36 -5.92
C GLU A 212 -1.32 -5.01 -6.65
N ILE A 213 -1.60 -3.93 -5.92
CA ILE A 213 -1.89 -2.61 -6.50
C ILE A 213 -0.74 -2.03 -7.34
N TYR A 214 0.49 -2.55 -7.18
CA TYR A 214 1.70 -2.12 -7.90
C TYR A 214 2.20 -3.14 -8.92
N ASP A 215 1.42 -4.13 -9.28
CA ASP A 215 1.76 -5.32 -10.09
C ASP A 215 2.53 -5.08 -11.39
N GLN A 216 2.34 -3.92 -12.04
CA GLN A 216 3.01 -3.53 -13.28
C GLN A 216 4.07 -2.43 -13.08
N MET A 217 4.33 -2.02 -11.86
CA MET A 217 5.38 -1.05 -11.55
C MET A 217 6.65 -1.79 -11.14
N LEU A 218 7.41 -2.22 -12.13
CA LEU A 218 8.57 -3.10 -11.99
C LEU A 218 9.79 -2.48 -12.66
N TYR A 219 10.96 -2.72 -12.09
CA TYR A 219 12.24 -2.17 -12.54
C TYR A 219 13.28 -3.28 -12.67
N ASP A 220 14.31 -3.05 -13.51
CA ASP A 220 15.51 -3.88 -13.64
C ASP A 220 15.20 -5.37 -13.88
N GLY A 221 14.21 -5.66 -14.71
CA GLY A 221 13.81 -7.02 -15.04
C GLY A 221 13.17 -7.80 -13.90
N ALA A 222 12.69 -7.13 -12.84
CA ALA A 222 11.91 -7.80 -11.81
C ALA A 222 10.65 -8.44 -12.42
N GLU A 223 10.34 -9.67 -11.99
CA GLU A 223 9.16 -10.41 -12.43
C GLU A 223 8.07 -10.36 -11.35
N PHE A 224 6.88 -9.94 -11.74
CA PHE A 224 5.70 -10.05 -10.88
C PHE A 224 5.04 -11.42 -11.06
N VAL A 225 4.79 -12.08 -9.93
CA VAL A 225 4.08 -13.37 -9.91
C VAL A 225 2.73 -13.17 -9.20
N PRO A 226 1.59 -13.33 -9.89
CA PRO A 226 0.28 -13.24 -9.26
C PRO A 226 0.13 -14.33 -8.20
N MET A 227 -0.17 -13.95 -6.96
CA MET A 227 -0.27 -14.89 -5.85
C MET A 227 -1.36 -15.94 -6.08
N ALA A 228 -2.45 -15.55 -6.73
CA ALA A 228 -3.57 -16.42 -7.08
C ALA A 228 -3.17 -17.63 -7.93
N THR A 229 -2.11 -17.54 -8.75
CA THR A 229 -1.60 -18.68 -9.54
C THR A 229 -0.92 -19.76 -8.70
N LEU A 230 -0.60 -19.44 -7.46
CA LEU A 230 0.12 -20.32 -6.52
C LEU A 230 -0.80 -20.92 -5.45
N CYS A 231 -1.95 -20.30 -5.19
CA CYS A 231 -2.96 -20.74 -4.21
C CYS A 231 -3.97 -21.65 -4.88
N ARG A 232 -3.86 -22.97 -4.66
CA ARG A 232 -4.80 -23.96 -5.21
C ARG A 232 -5.80 -24.45 -4.17
N ASP A 233 -5.31 -24.76 -2.98
CA ASP A 233 -6.08 -25.40 -1.90
C ASP A 233 -6.41 -24.43 -0.74
N THR A 234 -6.13 -23.14 -0.92
CA THR A 234 -6.58 -22.09 -0.01
C THR A 234 -7.26 -20.96 -0.77
N LEU A 235 -8.10 -20.18 -0.07
CA LEU A 235 -8.75 -19.00 -0.66
C LEU A 235 -7.73 -17.88 -0.83
N CYS A 236 -7.63 -17.34 -2.04
CA CYS A 236 -6.83 -16.18 -2.37
C CYS A 236 -7.74 -15.00 -2.73
N ALA A 237 -7.64 -13.93 -1.97
CA ALA A 237 -8.24 -12.63 -2.25
C ALA A 237 -7.18 -11.72 -2.86
N THR A 238 -7.30 -11.42 -4.14
CA THR A 238 -6.37 -10.56 -4.88
C THR A 238 -6.94 -9.15 -4.99
N PHE A 239 -6.25 -8.17 -4.42
CA PHE A 239 -6.64 -6.76 -4.42
C PHE A 239 -5.85 -5.98 -5.46
N SER A 240 -6.54 -5.19 -6.28
CA SER A 240 -5.91 -4.25 -7.20
C SER A 240 -6.87 -3.10 -7.53
N GLY A 241 -6.46 -2.14 -8.38
CA GLY A 241 -7.29 -1.00 -8.70
C GLY A 241 -6.64 0.01 -9.62
N LEU A 242 -7.35 1.11 -9.87
CA LEU A 242 -6.94 2.14 -10.81
C LEU A 242 -5.95 3.17 -10.21
N SER A 243 -5.73 3.14 -8.89
CA SER A 243 -5.03 4.22 -8.18
C SER A 243 -3.56 4.39 -8.57
N LYS A 244 -2.82 3.30 -8.79
CA LYS A 244 -1.35 3.34 -8.91
C LYS A 244 -0.88 3.10 -10.34
N VAL A 245 -1.04 1.90 -10.85
CA VAL A 245 -0.65 1.55 -12.22
C VAL A 245 -1.30 2.47 -13.25
N TYR A 246 -2.57 2.83 -13.04
CA TYR A 246 -3.33 3.68 -13.96
C TYR A 246 -3.34 5.16 -13.55
N ARG A 247 -2.66 5.54 -12.47
CA ARG A 247 -2.51 6.93 -11.98
C ARG A 247 -3.83 7.64 -11.70
N ALA A 248 -4.87 6.90 -11.34
CA ALA A 248 -6.24 7.38 -11.16
C ALA A 248 -6.69 7.32 -9.69
N CYS A 249 -5.84 7.80 -8.76
CA CYS A 249 -6.13 7.74 -7.31
C CYS A 249 -7.47 8.39 -6.94
N GLY A 250 -7.83 9.48 -7.62
CA GLY A 250 -9.05 10.24 -7.37
C GLY A 250 -10.32 9.57 -7.92
N TYR A 251 -10.21 8.60 -8.82
CA TYR A 251 -11.39 7.89 -9.34
C TYR A 251 -12.01 6.94 -8.31
N ARG A 252 -11.25 6.62 -7.25
CA ARG A 252 -11.71 5.74 -6.17
C ARG A 252 -12.28 4.41 -6.68
N VAL A 253 -11.54 3.71 -7.51
CA VAL A 253 -11.92 2.39 -8.04
C VAL A 253 -10.87 1.35 -7.70
N GLY A 254 -11.31 0.28 -7.06
CA GLY A 254 -10.55 -0.93 -6.80
C GLY A 254 -11.43 -2.16 -6.95
N TRP A 255 -10.81 -3.30 -6.93
CA TRP A 255 -11.48 -4.60 -6.95
C TRP A 255 -10.76 -5.60 -6.07
N VAL A 256 -11.51 -6.58 -5.60
CA VAL A 256 -11.00 -7.83 -5.07
C VAL A 256 -11.57 -8.98 -5.88
N SER A 257 -10.72 -9.89 -6.31
CA SER A 257 -11.12 -11.14 -6.96
C SER A 257 -10.72 -12.33 -6.10
N PHE A 258 -11.59 -13.33 -6.01
CA PHE A 258 -11.36 -14.53 -5.23
C PHE A 258 -11.10 -15.73 -6.15
N SER A 259 -10.13 -16.55 -5.77
CA SER A 259 -9.73 -17.77 -6.49
C SER A 259 -9.21 -18.84 -5.53
N GLY A 260 -8.81 -20.00 -6.04
CA GLY A 260 -8.39 -21.14 -5.23
C GLY A 260 -9.58 -21.87 -4.60
N ALA A 261 -9.58 -22.08 -3.30
CA ALA A 261 -10.61 -22.85 -2.59
C ALA A 261 -11.95 -22.13 -2.43
N VAL A 262 -12.49 -21.56 -3.51
CA VAL A 262 -13.75 -20.81 -3.51
C VAL A 262 -14.93 -21.68 -3.08
N ASP A 263 -14.98 -22.92 -3.50
CA ASP A 263 -16.06 -23.86 -3.14
C ASP A 263 -16.21 -24.06 -1.62
N ARG A 264 -15.15 -23.87 -0.87
CA ARG A 264 -15.16 -23.99 0.61
C ARG A 264 -15.46 -22.66 1.30
N SER A 265 -15.67 -21.57 0.56
CA SER A 265 -15.81 -20.21 1.08
C SER A 265 -17.22 -19.63 0.91
N GLU A 266 -18.23 -20.42 0.57
CA GLU A 266 -19.59 -19.96 0.28
C GLU A 266 -20.17 -19.05 1.37
N ARG A 267 -19.99 -19.41 2.65
CA ARG A 267 -20.47 -18.57 3.78
C ARG A 267 -19.75 -17.23 3.84
N TYR A 268 -18.47 -17.21 3.54
CA TYR A 268 -17.69 -15.98 3.51
C TYR A 268 -18.07 -15.10 2.31
N MET A 269 -18.26 -15.71 1.14
CA MET A 269 -18.77 -15.00 -0.04
C MET A 269 -20.15 -14.37 0.20
N SER A 270 -21.04 -15.12 0.84
CA SER A 270 -22.37 -14.62 1.23
C SER A 270 -22.29 -13.47 2.23
N ALA A 271 -21.36 -13.51 3.18
CA ALA A 271 -21.14 -12.40 4.11
C ALA A 271 -20.61 -11.15 3.39
N LEU A 272 -19.69 -11.31 2.44
CA LEU A 272 -19.20 -10.20 1.64
C LEU A 272 -20.29 -9.59 0.76
N ASP A 273 -21.13 -10.42 0.18
CA ASP A 273 -22.28 -9.97 -0.63
C ASP A 273 -23.27 -9.14 0.19
N LEU A 274 -23.58 -9.60 1.41
CA LEU A 274 -24.37 -8.84 2.36
C LEU A 274 -23.73 -7.49 2.72
N LEU A 275 -22.45 -7.49 3.07
CA LEU A 275 -21.73 -6.25 3.42
C LEU A 275 -21.67 -5.29 2.23
N ALA A 276 -21.46 -5.80 1.02
CA ALA A 276 -21.51 -5.01 -0.19
C ALA A 276 -22.91 -4.42 -0.44
N ALA A 277 -23.98 -5.18 -0.18
CA ALA A 277 -25.37 -4.73 -0.31
C ALA A 277 -25.73 -3.63 0.72
N LEU A 278 -25.20 -3.69 1.94
CA LEU A 278 -25.43 -2.66 2.96
C LEU A 278 -24.98 -1.25 2.54
N ARG A 279 -23.98 -1.15 1.66
CA ARG A 279 -23.53 0.13 1.07
C ARG A 279 -24.15 0.42 -0.29
N LEU A 280 -25.08 -0.40 -0.75
CA LEU A 280 -25.73 -0.40 -2.08
C LEU A 280 -24.76 -0.81 -3.19
N CYS A 281 -23.84 0.06 -3.62
CA CYS A 281 -22.77 -0.24 -4.59
C CYS A 281 -21.60 0.74 -4.40
N SER A 282 -20.48 0.47 -5.05
CA SER A 282 -19.39 1.46 -5.18
C SER A 282 -19.73 2.50 -6.25
N ASN A 283 -18.91 3.57 -6.37
CA ASN A 283 -19.16 4.63 -7.34
C ASN A 283 -19.24 4.07 -8.77
N VAL A 284 -20.36 4.28 -9.43
CA VAL A 284 -20.65 3.73 -10.76
C VAL A 284 -19.84 4.44 -11.85
N PRO A 285 -19.72 5.77 -11.88
CA PRO A 285 -18.95 6.47 -12.91
C PRO A 285 -17.52 5.95 -13.07
N GLY A 286 -16.83 5.75 -11.95
CA GLY A 286 -15.44 5.26 -11.98
C GLY A 286 -15.30 3.83 -12.51
N GLN A 287 -16.28 2.98 -12.29
CA GLN A 287 -16.24 1.58 -12.74
C GLN A 287 -16.21 1.46 -14.27
N TRP A 288 -16.78 2.41 -15.01
CA TRP A 288 -16.74 2.43 -16.48
C TRP A 288 -15.32 2.61 -17.06
N ALA A 289 -14.37 3.08 -16.26
CA ALA A 289 -12.97 3.15 -16.67
C ALA A 289 -12.23 1.80 -16.61
N VAL A 290 -12.77 0.79 -15.89
CA VAL A 290 -12.05 -0.47 -15.61
C VAL A 290 -11.79 -1.28 -16.87
N GLN A 291 -12.81 -1.48 -17.72
CA GLN A 291 -12.66 -2.24 -18.94
C GLN A 291 -11.61 -1.62 -19.87
N THR A 292 -11.63 -0.30 -20.03
CA THR A 292 -10.63 0.43 -20.83
C THR A 292 -9.24 0.35 -20.20
N ALA A 293 -9.15 0.43 -18.87
CA ALA A 293 -7.88 0.30 -18.17
C ALA A 293 -7.25 -1.06 -18.37
N LEU A 294 -8.00 -2.14 -18.21
CA LEU A 294 -7.49 -3.51 -18.25
C LEU A 294 -7.29 -4.04 -19.66
N GLY A 295 -8.15 -3.64 -20.60
CA GLY A 295 -8.08 -4.05 -22.01
C GLY A 295 -7.26 -3.13 -22.91
N GLY A 296 -6.86 -1.95 -22.43
CA GLY A 296 -6.17 -0.93 -23.23
C GLY A 296 -4.65 -1.03 -23.19
N PHE A 297 -4.00 -0.08 -23.87
CA PHE A 297 -2.55 0.04 -23.87
C PHE A 297 -2.00 0.38 -22.48
N GLN A 298 -1.01 -0.39 -22.03
CA GLN A 298 -0.40 -0.26 -20.71
C GLN A 298 0.78 0.73 -20.72
N SER A 299 0.48 2.02 -20.62
CA SER A 299 1.49 3.08 -20.62
C SER A 299 2.45 3.03 -19.41
N ILE A 300 2.11 2.31 -18.35
CA ILE A 300 2.96 2.17 -17.15
C ILE A 300 4.28 1.46 -17.47
N GLY A 301 4.25 0.44 -18.34
CA GLY A 301 5.47 -0.26 -18.75
C GLY A 301 6.50 0.68 -19.37
N LYS A 302 6.06 1.65 -20.20
CA LYS A 302 6.94 2.67 -20.78
C LYS A 302 7.51 3.61 -19.71
N LEU A 303 6.73 3.94 -18.69
CA LEU A 303 7.19 4.81 -17.60
C LEU A 303 8.24 4.12 -16.70
N CYS A 304 8.11 2.81 -16.52
CA CYS A 304 9.00 2.01 -15.67
C CYS A 304 10.21 1.40 -16.41
N SER A 305 10.24 1.45 -17.74
CA SER A 305 11.36 0.94 -18.55
C SER A 305 12.55 1.92 -18.55
N PRO A 306 13.78 1.47 -18.90
CA PRO A 306 14.94 2.34 -19.04
C PRO A 306 14.64 3.57 -19.92
N GLY A 307 14.98 4.77 -19.42
CA GLY A 307 14.64 6.05 -20.05
C GLY A 307 13.22 6.55 -19.78
N GLY A 308 12.35 5.75 -19.17
CA GLY A 308 11.02 6.19 -18.73
C GLY A 308 11.06 7.08 -17.49
N ARG A 309 10.04 7.93 -17.33
CA ARG A 309 10.00 8.93 -16.26
C ARG A 309 10.14 8.33 -14.86
N LEU A 310 9.44 7.26 -14.54
CA LEU A 310 9.52 6.62 -13.22
C LEU A 310 10.85 5.90 -13.00
N TYR A 311 11.41 5.33 -14.08
CA TYR A 311 12.73 4.72 -14.02
C TYR A 311 13.80 5.78 -13.70
N GLN A 312 13.79 6.93 -14.38
CA GLN A 312 14.72 8.04 -14.15
C GLN A 312 14.55 8.63 -12.73
N SER A 313 13.33 8.83 -12.28
CA SER A 313 13.04 9.31 -10.93
C SER A 313 13.58 8.35 -9.86
N ARG A 314 13.37 7.05 -10.04
CA ARG A 314 13.93 6.04 -9.14
C ARG A 314 15.47 6.04 -9.16
N ALA A 315 16.08 6.16 -10.34
CA ALA A 315 17.55 6.26 -10.47
C ALA A 315 18.09 7.50 -9.73
N ALA A 316 17.39 8.64 -9.79
CA ALA A 316 17.76 9.84 -9.04
C ALA A 316 17.73 9.61 -7.52
N VAL A 317 16.75 8.85 -7.00
CA VAL A 317 16.71 8.46 -5.59
C VAL A 317 17.90 7.58 -5.22
N ILE A 318 18.20 6.55 -6.02
CA ILE A 318 19.34 5.65 -5.78
C ILE A 318 20.65 6.44 -5.76
N ASN A 319 20.84 7.35 -6.73
CA ASN A 319 22.03 8.19 -6.81
C ASN A 319 22.11 9.18 -5.63
N GLY A 320 20.99 9.77 -5.21
CA GLY A 320 20.94 10.67 -4.06
C GLY A 320 21.36 9.97 -2.77
N VAL A 321 20.88 8.75 -2.54
CA VAL A 321 21.32 7.94 -1.39
C VAL A 321 22.80 7.57 -1.51
N ALA A 322 23.28 7.16 -2.69
CA ALA A 322 24.68 6.77 -2.90
C ALA A 322 25.68 7.94 -2.68
N GLN A 323 25.24 9.17 -2.88
CA GLN A 323 26.05 10.37 -2.64
C GLN A 323 26.05 10.82 -1.17
N SER A 324 25.05 10.41 -0.39
CA SER A 324 24.98 10.74 1.03
C SER A 324 25.96 9.88 1.84
N ARG A 325 26.60 10.50 2.81
CA ARG A 325 27.44 9.79 3.78
C ARG A 325 26.65 9.13 4.92
N PHE A 326 25.36 9.45 5.04
CA PHE A 326 24.50 9.04 6.16
C PHE A 326 23.46 7.99 5.77
N LEU A 327 23.14 7.87 4.48
CA LEU A 327 22.02 7.09 4.03
C LEU A 327 22.44 5.73 3.46
N ASN A 328 21.53 4.77 3.56
CA ASN A 328 21.59 3.48 2.89
C ASN A 328 20.24 3.12 2.29
N LEU A 329 20.21 2.20 1.33
CA LEU A 329 18.99 1.82 0.64
C LEU A 329 19.08 0.39 0.10
N VAL A 330 18.12 -0.44 0.44
CA VAL A 330 17.80 -1.62 -0.36
C VAL A 330 17.10 -1.13 -1.62
N THR A 331 17.73 -1.34 -2.77
CA THR A 331 17.23 -0.83 -4.05
C THR A 331 15.81 -1.32 -4.33
N PRO A 332 14.81 -0.43 -4.44
CA PRO A 332 13.44 -0.83 -4.73
C PRO A 332 13.34 -1.41 -6.15
N ARG A 333 12.78 -2.58 -6.29
CA ARG A 333 12.58 -3.28 -7.57
C ARG A 333 11.17 -3.12 -8.14
N GLY A 334 10.26 -2.58 -7.33
CA GLY A 334 8.88 -2.32 -7.73
C GLY A 334 8.25 -1.14 -7.00
N ALA A 335 6.98 -0.91 -7.26
CA ALA A 335 6.18 0.18 -6.70
C ALA A 335 6.72 1.59 -7.03
N MET A 336 6.39 2.57 -6.20
CA MET A 336 6.77 3.98 -6.38
C MET A 336 7.37 4.60 -5.10
N TYR A 337 8.03 3.77 -4.29
CA TYR A 337 8.58 4.19 -3.00
C TYR A 337 10.02 3.74 -2.83
N ALA A 338 10.73 4.48 -1.99
CA ALA A 338 12.02 4.11 -1.44
C ALA A 338 11.93 4.19 0.09
N PHE A 339 12.34 3.13 0.76
CA PHE A 339 12.43 3.03 2.22
C PHE A 339 13.89 3.16 2.60
N ILE A 340 14.27 4.38 2.98
CA ILE A 340 15.65 4.82 3.11
C ILE A 340 16.08 4.67 4.56
N GLY A 341 17.17 3.95 4.78
CA GLY A 341 17.81 3.80 6.08
C GLY A 341 18.82 4.91 6.38
N VAL A 342 19.00 5.20 7.66
CA VAL A 342 20.01 6.12 8.18
C VAL A 342 21.04 5.35 9.01
N ASP A 343 22.30 5.56 8.72
CA ASP A 343 23.42 4.89 9.40
C ASP A 343 23.56 5.40 10.84
N LYS A 344 23.08 4.61 11.81
CA LYS A 344 23.17 4.93 13.25
C LYS A 344 24.57 5.04 13.79
N GLN A 345 25.57 4.45 13.13
CA GLN A 345 26.97 4.61 13.57
C GLN A 345 27.45 6.04 13.30
N LYS A 346 26.96 6.65 12.23
CA LYS A 346 27.28 8.03 11.86
C LYS A 346 26.36 9.06 12.51
N LEU A 347 25.12 8.67 12.80
CA LEU A 347 24.10 9.52 13.44
C LEU A 347 23.51 8.81 14.69
N PRO A 348 24.29 8.65 15.75
CA PRO A 348 23.78 8.09 17.00
C PRO A 348 22.71 9.01 17.58
N GLY A 349 21.56 8.43 17.93
CA GLY A 349 20.41 9.20 18.42
C GLY A 349 19.49 9.77 17.33
N PHE A 350 19.64 9.35 16.07
CA PHE A 350 18.66 9.64 15.02
C PHE A 350 17.29 9.08 15.41
N ASP A 351 16.26 9.91 15.21
CA ASP A 351 14.86 9.54 15.38
C ASP A 351 14.08 9.97 14.15
N ASP A 352 13.36 9.06 13.55
CA ASP A 352 12.68 9.24 12.27
C ASP A 352 11.53 10.26 12.31
N GLU A 353 10.80 10.34 13.43
CA GLU A 353 9.70 11.32 13.60
C GLU A 353 10.26 12.74 13.81
N ALA A 354 11.30 12.87 14.61
CA ALA A 354 11.97 14.15 14.82
C ALA A 354 12.62 14.66 13.53
N PHE A 355 13.32 13.78 12.80
CA PHE A 355 13.91 14.11 11.49
C PHE A 355 12.84 14.58 10.49
N ALA A 356 11.73 13.84 10.36
CA ALA A 356 10.67 14.20 9.42
C ALA A 356 10.05 15.57 9.76
N MET A 357 9.91 15.91 11.03
CA MET A 357 9.42 17.22 11.46
C MET A 357 10.44 18.33 11.17
N GLU A 358 11.71 18.10 11.47
CA GLU A 358 12.76 19.08 11.18
C GLU A 358 12.91 19.34 9.69
N LEU A 359 12.88 18.29 8.87
CA LEU A 359 12.94 18.40 7.42
C LEU A 359 11.75 19.19 6.86
N LEU A 360 10.55 18.98 7.41
CA LEU A 360 9.36 19.73 7.04
C LEU A 360 9.48 21.21 7.41
N GLU A 361 9.88 21.53 8.65
CA GLU A 361 9.92 22.89 9.16
C GLU A 361 11.05 23.73 8.54
N GLN A 362 12.22 23.12 8.34
CA GLN A 362 13.40 23.84 7.86
C GLN A 362 13.53 23.86 6.35
N GLN A 363 13.12 22.79 5.69
CA GLN A 363 13.37 22.55 4.28
C GLN A 363 12.10 22.36 3.44
N HIS A 364 10.92 22.39 4.09
CA HIS A 364 9.61 22.27 3.44
C HIS A 364 9.46 20.99 2.61
N VAL A 365 10.06 19.89 3.08
CA VAL A 365 9.94 18.56 2.48
C VAL A 365 9.20 17.64 3.45
N LEU A 366 8.11 17.06 3.00
CA LEU A 366 7.28 16.15 3.80
C LEU A 366 7.55 14.69 3.40
N VAL A 367 8.15 13.93 4.30
CA VAL A 367 8.40 12.49 4.17
C VAL A 367 7.54 11.70 5.16
N ALA A 368 7.48 10.38 5.02
CA ALA A 368 6.82 9.53 6.00
C ALA A 368 7.88 8.88 6.91
N PRO A 369 7.81 9.04 8.25
CA PRO A 369 8.67 8.33 9.18
C PRO A 369 8.56 6.81 9.02
N GLY A 370 9.66 6.08 9.20
CA GLY A 370 9.67 4.62 9.10
C GLY A 370 8.77 3.95 10.12
N SER A 371 8.73 4.48 11.34
CA SER A 371 7.85 4.02 12.43
C SER A 371 6.36 4.02 12.08
N SER A 372 5.94 4.82 11.09
CA SER A 372 4.56 4.85 10.59
C SER A 372 4.14 3.56 9.86
N PHE A 373 5.08 2.66 9.54
CA PHE A 373 4.85 1.41 8.79
C PHE A 373 4.88 0.17 9.69
N ASN A 374 4.53 0.32 10.97
CA ASN A 374 4.45 -0.76 11.97
C ASN A 374 5.72 -1.63 11.99
N THR A 375 6.86 -0.98 11.99
CA THR A 375 8.18 -1.60 12.04
C THR A 375 8.94 -1.18 13.31
N PRO A 376 9.86 -2.02 13.82
CA PRO A 376 10.73 -1.63 14.92
C PRO A 376 11.80 -0.61 14.51
N TYR A 377 11.97 -0.36 13.23
CA TYR A 377 12.96 0.58 12.71
C TYR A 377 12.62 2.01 13.10
N ARG A 378 13.55 2.71 13.75
CA ARG A 378 13.50 4.14 14.06
C ARG A 378 14.54 4.94 13.29
N ASP A 379 15.18 4.30 12.35
CA ASP A 379 16.27 4.79 11.53
C ASP A 379 15.93 4.79 10.04
N HIS A 380 14.64 4.74 9.70
CA HIS A 380 14.17 4.75 8.33
C HIS A 380 13.16 5.86 8.08
N PHE A 381 13.04 6.25 6.83
CA PHE A 381 11.93 7.07 6.34
C PHE A 381 11.56 6.66 4.91
N ARG A 382 10.30 6.89 4.53
CA ARG A 382 9.83 6.59 3.19
C ARG A 382 9.59 7.85 2.39
N ILE A 383 10.04 7.84 1.13
CA ILE A 383 9.68 8.83 0.12
C ILE A 383 8.98 8.16 -1.08
N THR A 384 8.15 8.92 -1.80
CA THR A 384 7.70 8.51 -3.13
C THR A 384 8.74 8.91 -4.18
N THR A 385 8.90 8.07 -5.21
CA THR A 385 9.81 8.30 -6.35
C THR A 385 9.10 8.99 -7.52
N LEU A 386 8.05 9.77 -7.26
CA LEU A 386 7.20 10.39 -8.28
C LEU A 386 7.71 11.72 -8.84
N PRO A 387 8.42 12.58 -8.07
CA PRO A 387 8.99 13.81 -8.63
C PRO A 387 9.98 13.52 -9.75
N ASP A 388 10.28 14.53 -10.58
CA ASP A 388 11.32 14.41 -11.59
C ASP A 388 12.74 14.36 -10.98
N GLU A 389 13.69 14.02 -11.83
CA GLU A 389 15.09 13.88 -11.46
C GLU A 389 15.65 15.18 -10.84
N ALA A 390 15.32 16.34 -11.42
CA ALA A 390 15.80 17.63 -10.91
C ALA A 390 15.23 17.94 -9.53
N LYS A 391 13.94 17.71 -9.33
CA LYS A 391 13.28 17.93 -8.03
C LYS A 391 13.78 16.94 -6.97
N LEU A 392 14.04 15.70 -7.34
CA LEU A 392 14.64 14.72 -6.42
C LEU A 392 16.09 15.10 -6.05
N GLY A 393 16.88 15.62 -6.99
CA GLY A 393 18.20 16.17 -6.68
C GLY A 393 18.14 17.27 -5.63
N GLU A 394 17.21 18.22 -5.77
CA GLU A 394 16.94 19.27 -4.78
C GLU A 394 16.55 18.68 -3.41
N VAL A 395 15.65 17.69 -3.41
CA VAL A 395 15.21 17.01 -2.18
C VAL A 395 16.38 16.38 -1.43
N PHE A 396 17.27 15.66 -2.12
CA PHE A 396 18.42 15.04 -1.46
C PHE A 396 19.43 16.05 -0.91
N GLN A 397 19.61 17.21 -1.56
CA GLN A 397 20.41 18.31 -1.00
C GLN A 397 19.80 18.81 0.33
N ARG A 398 18.48 18.99 0.36
CA ARG A 398 17.76 19.44 1.56
C ARG A 398 17.80 18.38 2.69
N ILE A 399 17.68 17.09 2.35
CA ILE A 399 17.83 15.98 3.29
C ILE A 399 19.23 15.97 3.88
N GLU A 400 20.28 16.01 3.05
CA GLU A 400 21.68 16.01 3.49
C GLU A 400 21.97 17.18 4.45
N HIS A 401 21.47 18.36 4.13
CA HIS A 401 21.63 19.55 4.97
C HIS A 401 21.08 19.32 6.39
N VAL A 402 19.89 18.72 6.54
CA VAL A 402 19.30 18.44 7.86
C VAL A 402 20.08 17.35 8.58
N LEU A 403 20.53 16.31 7.86
CA LEU A 403 21.34 15.23 8.45
C LEU A 403 22.69 15.75 8.95
N GLU A 404 23.34 16.66 8.22
CA GLU A 404 24.57 17.34 8.67
C GLU A 404 24.34 18.14 9.96
N GLN A 405 23.25 18.90 10.04
CA GLN A 405 22.91 19.61 11.26
C GLN A 405 22.66 18.69 12.45
N ILE A 406 22.07 17.51 12.22
CA ILE A 406 21.87 16.49 13.27
C ILE A 406 23.23 15.93 13.70
N ALA A 407 24.15 15.67 12.77
CA ALA A 407 25.48 15.16 13.05
C ALA A 407 26.35 16.11 13.87
N ASP A 408 26.20 17.40 13.65
CA ASP A 408 26.96 18.45 14.35
C ASP A 408 26.44 18.75 15.77
N ARG A 409 25.30 18.17 16.18
CA ARG A 409 24.75 18.35 17.54
C ARG A 409 25.55 17.53 18.56
N PRO A 410 25.82 18.07 19.74
CA PRO A 410 26.36 17.27 20.81
C PRO A 410 25.40 16.11 21.15
N PRO A 411 25.95 14.92 21.48
CA PRO A 411 25.12 13.78 21.82
C PRO A 411 24.14 14.16 22.93
N ARG A 412 22.86 13.88 22.73
CA ARG A 412 21.85 14.05 23.79
C ARG A 412 22.27 13.16 24.96
N LEU A 413 22.57 13.78 26.08
CA LEU A 413 22.74 13.06 27.35
C LEU A 413 21.39 12.38 27.63
N GLU A 414 21.36 11.05 27.57
CA GLU A 414 20.21 10.30 28.06
C GLU A 414 20.01 10.71 29.54
N THR A 415 18.97 11.48 29.81
CA THR A 415 18.49 11.68 31.15
C THR A 415 17.94 10.36 31.64
N ALA A 416 18.68 9.72 32.56
CA ALA A 416 18.39 8.45 33.24
C ALA A 416 17.02 8.46 33.93
#